data_be550d53b049a0c289b3b3c802b4d60d
#
_entry.id   be550d53b049a0c289b3b3c802b4d60d
#
_cell.length_a   1.000
_cell.length_b   1.000
_cell.length_c   1.000
_cell.angle_alpha   90.00
_cell.angle_beta   90.00
_cell.angle_gamma   90.00
#
_symmetry.space_group_name_H-M   'P 1'
#
loop_
_entity.id
_entity.type
_entity.pdbx_description
1 polymer ?
#
loop_
_entity_poly.entity_id
_entity_poly.type
_entity_poly.pdbx_seq_one_letter_code
_entity_poly.pdbx_strand_id
1 'polypeptide(L)'
;MDDHSENSVFLVGRVSGDTSERELPSGDHVAEFRLVVARDDRDGYDTFDIAVWKSALRKRALSLDQDQWLEVKGVLRRRFWRSGESVSSRWHVEGRELKRI
;
A
#
# COMPACT_ATOMS: atom_id res chain seq x y z
N MET A 1 4.09 -23.16 -22.58
CA MET A 1 4.85 -21.90 -22.56
C MET A 1 4.99 -21.44 -21.12
N ASP A 2 6.22 -21.17 -20.72
CA ASP A 2 6.47 -20.71 -19.37
C ASP A 2 6.15 -19.22 -19.25
N ASP A 3 5.49 -18.85 -18.17
CA ASP A 3 5.21 -17.45 -17.86
C ASP A 3 6.33 -16.90 -16.97
N HIS A 4 7.05 -15.92 -17.47
CA HIS A 4 8.17 -15.28 -16.78
C HIS A 4 7.78 -13.97 -16.10
N SER A 5 6.48 -13.70 -15.96
CA SER A 5 6.00 -12.46 -15.33
C SER A 5 6.41 -12.38 -13.87
N GLU A 6 6.79 -11.18 -13.46
CA GLU A 6 7.18 -10.92 -12.08
C GLU A 6 6.64 -9.57 -11.63
N ASN A 7 6.12 -9.52 -10.41
CA ASN A 7 5.62 -8.30 -9.81
C ASN A 7 6.01 -8.33 -8.33
N SER A 8 7.01 -7.54 -7.98
CA SER A 8 7.58 -7.54 -6.65
C SER A 8 7.92 -6.12 -6.24
N VAL A 9 7.46 -5.71 -5.06
CA VAL A 9 7.75 -4.41 -4.49
C VAL A 9 8.36 -4.60 -3.12
N PHE A 10 9.45 -3.88 -2.88
CA PHE A 10 10.11 -3.82 -1.59
C PHE A 10 10.36 -2.35 -1.26
N LEU A 11 9.77 -1.87 -0.18
CA LEU A 11 9.90 -0.48 0.25
C LEU A 11 10.30 -0.43 1.72
N VAL A 12 11.16 0.51 2.04
CA VAL A 12 11.48 0.86 3.42
C VAL A 12 11.27 2.35 3.57
N GLY A 13 10.43 2.75 4.50
CA GLY A 13 10.11 4.15 4.69
C GLY A 13 9.37 4.39 5.99
N ARG A 14 8.74 5.55 6.09
CA ARG A 14 8.00 5.94 7.29
C ARG A 14 6.52 6.07 6.99
N VAL A 15 5.71 5.66 7.94
CA VAL A 15 4.25 5.82 7.87
C VAL A 15 3.91 7.31 7.96
N SER A 16 3.05 7.77 7.04
CA SER A 16 2.60 9.16 7.00
C SER A 16 1.08 9.21 7.09
N GLY A 17 0.57 10.00 8.03
CA GLY A 17 -0.86 10.13 8.25
C GLY A 17 -1.46 8.95 8.99
N ASP A 18 -2.76 8.94 9.08
CA ASP A 18 -3.50 7.90 9.79
C ASP A 18 -3.80 6.72 8.87
N THR A 19 -3.80 5.52 9.44
CA THR A 19 -4.28 4.33 8.75
C THR A 19 -5.81 4.30 8.85
N SER A 20 -6.46 4.00 7.73
CA SER A 20 -7.91 3.86 7.68
C SER A 20 -8.29 2.44 7.25
N GLU A 21 -9.41 1.97 7.78
CA GLU A 21 -10.01 0.70 7.36
C GLU A 21 -11.41 0.97 6.83
N ARG A 22 -11.77 0.27 5.75
CA ARG A 22 -13.12 0.35 5.20
C ARG A 22 -13.61 -1.02 4.78
N GLU A 23 -14.93 -1.18 4.81
CA GLU A 23 -15.61 -2.35 4.30
C GLU A 23 -16.11 -2.06 2.89
N LEU A 24 -15.87 -3.02 1.99
CA LEU A 24 -16.33 -2.94 0.61
C LEU A 24 -17.73 -3.55 0.48
N PRO A 25 -18.46 -3.23 -0.62
CA PRO A 25 -19.78 -3.84 -0.85
C PRO A 25 -19.76 -5.37 -0.86
N SER A 26 -18.60 -5.98 -1.19
CA SER A 26 -18.44 -7.44 -1.15
C SER A 26 -18.40 -8.01 0.26
N GLY A 27 -18.26 -7.17 1.29
CA GLY A 27 -18.04 -7.60 2.67
C GLY A 27 -16.58 -7.71 3.05
N ASP A 28 -15.68 -7.57 2.09
CA ASP A 28 -14.25 -7.57 2.37
C ASP A 28 -13.82 -6.28 3.06
N HIS A 29 -12.79 -6.38 3.87
CA HIS A 29 -12.18 -5.24 4.55
C HIS A 29 -10.80 -4.97 4.00
N VAL A 30 -10.43 -3.69 3.91
CA VAL A 30 -9.11 -3.25 3.49
C VAL A 30 -8.63 -2.16 4.43
N ALA A 31 -7.38 -2.24 4.85
CA ALA A 31 -6.72 -1.15 5.58
C ALA A 31 -5.73 -0.47 4.64
N GLU A 32 -5.70 0.86 4.67
CA GLU A 32 -4.88 1.65 3.77
C GLU A 32 -4.06 2.66 4.58
N PHE A 33 -2.81 2.84 4.19
CA PHE A 33 -1.92 3.84 4.78
C PHE A 33 -0.93 4.33 3.74
N ARG A 34 -0.24 5.41 4.05
CA ARG A 34 0.81 5.97 3.19
C ARG A 34 2.18 5.69 3.77
N LEU A 35 3.10 5.37 2.87
CA LEU A 35 4.51 5.20 3.22
C LEU A 35 5.32 6.23 2.44
N VAL A 36 6.14 7.01 3.13
CA VAL A 36 7.03 7.98 2.50
C VAL A 36 8.44 7.41 2.49
N VAL A 37 9.06 7.50 1.31
CA VAL A 37 10.41 7.01 1.07
C VAL A 37 11.24 8.17 0.55
N ALA A 38 12.36 8.43 1.19
CA ALA A 38 13.26 9.51 0.75
C ALA A 38 13.79 9.20 -0.64
N ARG A 39 13.84 10.22 -1.48
CA ARG A 39 14.44 10.11 -2.80
C ARG A 39 15.96 10.04 -2.67
N ASP A 40 16.57 9.27 -3.55
CA ASP A 40 18.03 9.10 -3.57
C ASP A 40 18.71 10.02 -4.60
N ASP A 41 17.94 10.60 -5.51
CA ASP A 41 18.42 11.41 -6.62
C ASP A 41 18.36 12.93 -6.35
N ARG A 42 17.56 13.36 -5.38
CA ARG A 42 17.39 14.76 -4.98
C ARG A 42 16.63 14.84 -3.66
N ASP A 43 16.50 16.03 -3.09
CA ASP A 43 15.68 16.26 -1.91
C ASP A 43 14.22 15.95 -2.20
N GLY A 44 13.53 15.50 -1.18
CA GLY A 44 12.11 15.17 -1.23
C GLY A 44 11.83 13.71 -1.01
N TYR A 45 10.56 13.36 -1.14
CA TYR A 45 10.05 12.03 -0.83
C TYR A 45 9.09 11.56 -1.91
N ASP A 46 9.12 10.25 -2.17
CA ASP A 46 8.04 9.59 -2.89
C ASP A 46 7.02 9.09 -1.88
N THR A 47 5.75 9.19 -2.21
CA THR A 47 4.66 8.72 -1.37
C THR A 47 3.97 7.56 -2.03
N PHE A 48 3.82 6.47 -1.29
CA PHE A 48 3.18 5.25 -1.79
C PHE A 48 1.92 4.96 -1.00
N ASP A 49 0.83 4.66 -1.71
CA ASP A 49 -0.40 4.17 -1.09
C ASP A 49 -0.27 2.66 -0.91
N ILE A 50 -0.45 2.19 0.32
CA ILE A 50 -0.33 0.78 0.68
C ILE A 50 -1.70 0.28 1.12
N ALA A 51 -2.12 -0.86 0.57
CA ALA A 51 -3.37 -1.51 0.96
C ALA A 51 -3.06 -2.92 1.46
N VAL A 52 -3.70 -3.32 2.56
CA VAL A 52 -3.57 -4.67 3.10
C VAL A 52 -4.94 -5.27 3.35
N TRP A 53 -5.09 -6.56 3.02
CA TRP A 53 -6.39 -7.24 3.01
C TRP A 53 -6.53 -8.29 4.11
N LYS A 54 -5.47 -9.05 4.39
CA LYS A 54 -5.52 -10.11 5.40
C LYS A 54 -5.75 -9.53 6.79
N SER A 55 -6.55 -10.19 7.59
CA SER A 55 -6.92 -9.76 8.94
C SER A 55 -5.69 -9.42 9.81
N ALA A 56 -4.69 -10.29 9.81
CA ALA A 56 -3.47 -10.06 10.59
C ALA A 56 -2.71 -8.81 10.13
N LEU A 57 -2.66 -8.58 8.81
CA LEU A 57 -2.00 -7.41 8.26
C LEU A 57 -2.78 -6.13 8.54
N ARG A 58 -4.12 -6.20 8.48
CA ARG A 58 -4.97 -5.04 8.81
C ARG A 58 -4.78 -4.63 10.27
N LYS A 59 -4.76 -5.60 11.18
CA LYS A 59 -4.50 -5.32 12.60
C LYS A 59 -3.15 -4.65 12.80
N ARG A 60 -2.13 -5.15 12.12
CA ARG A 60 -0.79 -4.58 12.20
C ARG A 60 -0.77 -3.14 11.64
N ALA A 61 -1.39 -2.93 10.49
CA ALA A 61 -1.46 -1.61 9.87
C ALA A 61 -2.17 -0.59 10.77
N LEU A 62 -3.28 -0.99 11.40
CA LEU A 62 -4.03 -0.11 12.29
C LEU A 62 -3.27 0.21 13.58
N SER A 63 -2.27 -0.58 13.94
CA SER A 63 -1.43 -0.35 15.13
C SER A 63 -0.18 0.47 14.85
N LEU A 64 0.05 0.87 13.61
CA LEU A 64 1.22 1.66 13.24
C LEU A 64 1.09 3.10 13.75
N ASP A 65 2.19 3.61 14.28
CA ASP A 65 2.28 5.01 14.69
C ASP A 65 2.74 5.86 13.52
N GLN A 66 2.40 7.14 13.57
CA GLN A 66 2.92 8.10 12.60
C GLN A 66 4.45 8.13 12.71
N ASP A 67 5.12 8.26 11.57
CA ASP A 67 6.58 8.24 11.45
C ASP A 67 7.23 6.90 11.81
N GLN A 68 6.45 5.86 12.03
CA GLN A 68 6.97 4.51 12.25
C GLN A 68 7.76 4.05 11.03
N TRP A 69 9.00 3.63 11.25
CA TRP A 69 9.80 2.99 10.21
C TRP A 69 9.25 1.61 9.93
N LEU A 70 9.05 1.32 8.66
CA LEU A 70 8.38 0.11 8.21
C LEU A 70 8.99 -0.42 6.93
N GLU A 71 9.14 -1.73 6.87
CA GLU A 71 9.49 -2.46 5.66
C GLU A 71 8.23 -3.10 5.11
N VAL A 72 7.94 -2.86 3.83
CA VAL A 72 6.77 -3.39 3.13
C VAL A 72 7.22 -4.24 1.97
N LYS A 73 6.75 -5.47 1.93
CA LYS A 73 6.89 -6.35 0.76
C LYS A 73 5.50 -6.60 0.18
N GLY A 74 5.39 -6.54 -1.12
CA GLY A 74 4.10 -6.73 -1.77
C GLY A 74 4.21 -6.70 -3.27
N VAL A 75 3.11 -6.35 -3.90
CA VAL A 75 2.99 -6.27 -5.35
C VAL A 75 2.36 -4.94 -5.76
N LEU A 76 2.65 -4.51 -6.96
CA LEU A 76 2.04 -3.31 -7.53
C LEU A 76 0.73 -3.68 -8.19
N ARG A 77 -0.34 -2.95 -7.86
CA ARG A 77 -1.67 -3.16 -8.41
C ARG A 77 -2.19 -1.87 -8.99
N ARG A 78 -2.99 -1.99 -10.04
CA ARG A 78 -3.70 -0.85 -10.61
C ARG A 78 -5.19 -1.09 -10.41
N ARG A 79 -5.85 -0.12 -9.78
CA ARG A 79 -7.28 -0.17 -9.53
C ARG A 79 -7.98 0.74 -10.52
N PHE A 80 -9.07 0.25 -11.09
CA PHE A 80 -9.91 1.01 -12.01
C PHE A 80 -11.28 1.21 -11.39
N TRP A 81 -11.86 2.36 -11.65
CA TRP A 81 -13.26 2.61 -11.29
C TRP A 81 -13.88 3.55 -12.31
N ARG A 82 -15.21 3.49 -12.40
CA ARG A 82 -15.95 4.36 -13.28
C ARG A 82 -16.33 5.64 -12.53
N SER A 83 -16.08 6.78 -13.17
CA SER A 83 -16.43 8.09 -12.64
C SER A 83 -17.22 8.81 -13.74
N GLY A 84 -18.57 8.76 -13.65
CA GLY A 84 -19.42 9.25 -14.72
C GLY A 84 -19.23 8.42 -15.99
N GLU A 85 -18.89 9.08 -17.09
CA GLU A 85 -18.64 8.41 -18.38
C GLU A 85 -17.17 8.03 -18.56
N SER A 86 -16.30 8.45 -17.64
CA SER A 86 -14.87 8.16 -17.72
C SER A 86 -14.48 6.99 -16.84
N VAL A 87 -13.35 6.38 -17.18
CA VAL A 87 -12.70 5.38 -16.35
C VAL A 87 -11.44 6.01 -15.74
N SER A 88 -11.36 5.99 -14.43
CA SER A 88 -10.18 6.46 -13.70
C SER A 88 -9.38 5.28 -13.18
N SER A 89 -8.11 5.50 -12.92
CA SER A 89 -7.26 4.45 -12.38
C SER A 89 -6.21 5.02 -11.42
N ARG A 90 -5.74 4.18 -10.53
CA ARG A 90 -4.72 4.54 -9.57
C ARG A 90 -3.86 3.33 -9.24
N TRP A 91 -2.56 3.56 -9.16
CA TRP A 91 -1.61 2.56 -8.71
C TRP A 91 -1.52 2.56 -7.19
N HIS A 92 -1.39 1.39 -6.60
CA HIS A 92 -1.12 1.22 -5.19
C HIS A 92 -0.30 -0.05 -4.97
N VAL A 93 0.28 -0.18 -3.80
CA VAL A 93 0.99 -1.39 -3.39
C VAL A 93 0.06 -2.23 -2.53
N GLU A 94 -0.15 -3.48 -2.94
CA GLU A 94 -0.82 -4.45 -2.09
C GLU A 94 0.25 -5.05 -1.17
N GLY A 95 0.20 -4.70 0.10
CA GLY A 95 1.15 -5.20 1.09
C GLY A 95 0.86 -6.63 1.45
N ARG A 96 1.88 -7.46 1.46
CA ARG A 96 1.82 -8.87 1.82
C ARG A 96 2.61 -9.19 3.08
N GLU A 97 3.60 -8.39 3.38
CA GLU A 97 4.38 -8.46 4.60
C GLU A 97 4.67 -7.05 5.11
N LEU A 98 4.49 -6.84 6.39
CA LEU A 98 4.80 -5.59 7.07
C LEU A 98 5.75 -5.90 8.23
N LYS A 99 6.88 -5.23 8.27
CA LYS A 99 7.87 -5.43 9.34
C LYS A 99 8.29 -4.08 9.91
N ARG A 100 8.07 -3.90 11.20
CA ARG A 100 8.61 -2.73 11.92
C ARG A 100 10.12 -2.85 12.01
N ILE A 101 10.77 -1.72 11.85
CA ILE A 101 12.23 -1.64 11.93
C ILE A 101 12.62 -0.99 13.26
#